data_f50a5a0ab1af414e16f25e0daee66a7f
#
_entry.id   f50a5a0ab1af414e16f25e0daee66a7f
#
_cell.length_a   1.000
_cell.length_b   1.000
_cell.length_c   1.000
_cell.angle_alpha   90.00
_cell.angle_beta   90.00
_cell.angle_gamma   90.00
#
_symmetry.space_group_name_H-M   'P 1'
#
loop_
_entity.id
_entity.type
_entity.pdbx_description
1 polymer ?
#
loop_
_entity_poly.entity_id
_entity_poly.type
_entity_poly.pdbx_seq_one_letter_code
_entity_poly.pdbx_strand_id
1 'polypeptide(L)'
;MNESQPENPAAPPASPTLPAGRCPPPGRVVFVGAGPGEPDLLTTRAIDRLKTADVIVHDQLVPPAVLELTTAACLPVARLLGDDRAGNDPGRQIGRWLADLASPGRVVVRLKGGDPTVFARLREELEPVSDQQIPFEIVPGVTAATAAAAAAAVPLTSRETASSLTIVTGHEAVAKAEAIDYRSLAVTTGTIVIYMGVEQSAHWSEALLRAGRPADTPVTLVSRCSWADQQITKTTLAECAAVIRRVALPPPAIAIVGGHPAGAPAATRGPLAGCRLLITRPAGQADDLVAEIGRQGGNLVHIPLIKIGPAPDPEAVEAAVAAAWSFDWIIFASGNGVRAFNACLRAAGRDARALGTARLAAIGPATRAALEACGLACDLLPSCYRSEGVIEALAESVPRGRFLLVRADKGRDLLRRELEARGHQVEQVAAYSSRPIATIDTGTDLTLRQFPCDWIVLTSSSIASTAVRLFSDQLRTWKIASISPVTSATLRRAGFPPTVEAAEATTAALLEAIAAHQRRLVADEGEANRSDRGKAAAARPPESGTG
;
A
#
# COMPACT_ATOMS: atom_id res chain seq x y z
N MET A 1 -12.30 7.05 -46.39
CA MET A 1 -12.29 8.04 -45.32
C MET A 1 -13.39 7.62 -44.37
N ASN A 2 -13.05 6.95 -43.31
CA ASN A 2 -13.98 6.48 -42.28
C ASN A 2 -13.50 7.15 -40.98
N GLU A 3 -14.22 8.21 -40.63
CA GLU A 3 -13.99 8.92 -39.36
C GLU A 3 -14.52 8.06 -38.22
N SER A 4 -13.62 7.51 -37.42
CA SER A 4 -13.95 6.86 -36.14
C SER A 4 -14.33 7.93 -35.13
N GLN A 5 -15.60 7.94 -34.71
CA GLN A 5 -16.09 8.74 -33.61
C GLN A 5 -15.35 8.33 -32.31
N PRO A 6 -15.05 9.27 -31.40
CA PRO A 6 -14.46 8.94 -30.10
C PRO A 6 -15.48 8.18 -29.24
N GLU A 7 -15.05 7.04 -28.68
CA GLU A 7 -15.83 6.25 -27.73
C GLU A 7 -16.20 7.10 -26.51
N ASN A 8 -17.49 7.16 -26.26
CA ASN A 8 -18.10 7.79 -25.10
C ASN A 8 -17.56 7.11 -23.82
N PRO A 9 -17.09 7.85 -22.80
CA PRO A 9 -16.59 7.24 -21.56
C PRO A 9 -17.70 6.39 -20.92
N ALA A 10 -17.34 5.16 -20.57
CA ALA A 10 -18.24 4.16 -20.01
C ALA A 10 -19.09 4.76 -18.87
N ALA A 11 -20.40 4.61 -19.00
CA ALA A 11 -21.37 5.02 -18.00
C ALA A 11 -21.03 4.39 -16.63
N PRO A 12 -21.19 5.11 -15.52
CA PRO A 12 -20.96 4.58 -14.19
C PRO A 12 -21.88 3.38 -13.92
N PRO A 13 -21.45 2.39 -13.10
CA PRO A 13 -22.23 1.19 -12.81
C PRO A 13 -23.61 1.56 -12.24
N ALA A 14 -24.64 0.85 -12.68
CA ALA A 14 -26.01 1.06 -12.25
C ALA A 14 -26.16 0.92 -10.73
N SER A 15 -26.90 1.84 -10.14
CA SER A 15 -27.20 1.85 -8.70
C SER A 15 -28.00 0.62 -8.30
N PRO A 16 -27.79 0.03 -7.09
CA PRO A 16 -28.65 -1.01 -6.57
C PRO A 16 -30.07 -0.49 -6.41
N THR A 17 -31.05 -1.24 -6.92
CA THR A 17 -32.49 -0.95 -6.79
C THR A 17 -32.90 -0.99 -5.32
N LEU A 18 -33.28 0.15 -4.77
CA LEU A 18 -33.85 0.27 -3.43
C LEU A 18 -35.33 -0.20 -3.42
N PRO A 19 -35.80 -0.78 -2.30
CA PRO A 19 -37.22 -1.16 -2.17
C PRO A 19 -38.12 0.08 -2.24
N ALA A 20 -39.19 -0.03 -2.99
CA ALA A 20 -40.18 1.03 -3.24
C ALA A 20 -40.73 1.60 -1.93
N GLY A 21 -40.58 2.91 -1.69
CA GLY A 21 -41.27 3.62 -0.62
C GLY A 21 -40.45 4.55 0.29
N ARG A 22 -39.11 4.58 0.19
CA ARG A 22 -38.32 5.59 0.88
C ARG A 22 -37.59 6.45 -0.14
N CYS A 23 -37.78 7.76 -0.05
CA CYS A 23 -36.93 8.73 -0.75
C CYS A 23 -35.47 8.44 -0.34
N PRO A 24 -34.55 8.21 -1.28
CA PRO A 24 -33.15 7.99 -0.92
C PRO A 24 -32.66 9.17 -0.09
N PRO A 25 -31.78 8.95 0.91
CA PRO A 25 -31.18 10.07 1.65
C PRO A 25 -30.48 10.99 0.65
N PRO A 26 -30.45 12.30 0.91
CA PRO A 26 -29.72 13.23 0.05
C PRO A 26 -28.28 12.77 -0.07
N GLY A 27 -27.74 12.82 -1.30
CA GLY A 27 -26.32 12.57 -1.51
C GLY A 27 -25.46 13.55 -0.72
N ARG A 28 -24.23 13.21 -0.45
CA ARG A 28 -23.31 14.08 0.29
C ARG A 28 -21.89 14.01 -0.27
N VAL A 29 -21.13 15.09 -0.09
CA VAL A 29 -19.71 15.17 -0.40
C VAL A 29 -18.89 15.20 0.90
N VAL A 30 -17.87 14.37 1.00
CA VAL A 30 -16.95 14.33 2.15
C VAL A 30 -15.55 14.68 1.68
N PHE A 31 -15.02 15.83 2.10
CA PHE A 31 -13.64 16.21 1.87
C PHE A 31 -12.76 15.56 2.93
N VAL A 32 -11.85 14.68 2.53
CA VAL A 32 -11.04 13.85 3.43
C VAL A 32 -9.57 14.13 3.23
N GLY A 33 -8.85 14.40 4.31
CA GLY A 33 -7.40 14.47 4.31
C GLY A 33 -6.78 13.06 4.28
N ALA A 34 -5.97 12.80 3.26
CA ALA A 34 -5.24 11.54 3.09
C ALA A 34 -3.96 11.46 3.92
N GLY A 35 -3.62 12.50 4.67
CA GLY A 35 -2.32 12.58 5.33
C GLY A 35 -1.16 12.73 4.35
N PRO A 36 0.09 12.53 4.81
CA PRO A 36 1.30 12.73 3.99
C PRO A 36 1.60 11.56 3.05
N GLY A 37 1.03 10.37 3.28
CA GLY A 37 1.27 9.22 2.42
C GLY A 37 1.05 7.85 3.06
N GLU A 38 1.55 7.60 4.26
CA GLU A 38 1.35 6.32 4.98
C GLU A 38 -0.11 6.16 5.41
N PRO A 39 -0.73 4.97 5.18
CA PRO A 39 -2.11 4.70 5.56
C PRO A 39 -2.39 4.80 7.07
N ASP A 40 -1.42 4.50 7.92
CA ASP A 40 -1.54 4.59 9.38
C ASP A 40 -1.49 6.03 9.92
N LEU A 41 -1.17 7.01 9.06
CA LEU A 41 -1.30 8.44 9.34
C LEU A 41 -2.68 9.02 8.93
N LEU A 42 -3.60 8.17 8.46
CA LEU A 42 -5.00 8.55 8.30
C LEU A 42 -5.68 8.68 9.66
N THR A 43 -6.61 9.62 9.76
CA THR A 43 -7.50 9.64 10.91
C THR A 43 -8.48 8.46 10.85
N THR A 44 -8.91 7.95 12.00
CA THR A 44 -9.92 6.87 12.07
C THR A 44 -11.19 7.25 11.32
N ARG A 45 -11.61 8.53 11.40
CA ARG A 45 -12.76 9.04 10.64
C ARG A 45 -12.51 9.00 9.13
N ALA A 46 -11.31 9.33 8.67
CA ALA A 46 -10.96 9.23 7.26
C ALA A 46 -11.12 7.79 6.76
N ILE A 47 -10.61 6.80 7.50
CA ILE A 47 -10.75 5.38 7.18
C ILE A 47 -12.23 4.97 7.10
N ASP A 48 -13.07 5.41 8.05
CA ASP A 48 -14.50 5.10 8.03
C ASP A 48 -15.21 5.71 6.81
N ARG A 49 -14.83 6.92 6.41
CA ARG A 49 -15.40 7.56 5.20
C ARG A 49 -14.95 6.88 3.92
N LEU A 50 -13.70 6.44 3.83
CA LEU A 50 -13.21 5.66 2.68
C LEU A 50 -13.96 4.34 2.52
N LYS A 51 -14.23 3.63 3.62
CA LYS A 51 -14.97 2.36 3.61
C LYS A 51 -16.44 2.50 3.24
N THR A 52 -17.05 3.65 3.51
CA THR A 52 -18.49 3.91 3.28
C THR A 52 -18.76 4.74 2.02
N ALA A 53 -17.73 5.06 1.25
CA ALA A 53 -17.85 5.81 0.01
C ALA A 53 -18.44 4.95 -1.12
N ASP A 54 -19.27 5.57 -1.96
CA ASP A 54 -19.70 4.99 -3.25
C ASP A 54 -18.70 5.34 -4.37
N VAL A 55 -18.12 6.54 -4.30
CA VAL A 55 -17.12 7.03 -5.27
C VAL A 55 -16.07 7.85 -4.53
N ILE A 56 -14.80 7.69 -4.91
CA ILE A 56 -13.68 8.50 -4.43
C ILE A 56 -13.08 9.27 -5.59
N VAL A 57 -13.02 10.60 -5.44
CA VAL A 57 -12.29 11.50 -6.33
C VAL A 57 -11.01 11.93 -5.62
N HIS A 58 -9.83 11.60 -6.17
CA HIS A 58 -8.57 11.77 -5.46
C HIS A 58 -7.53 12.58 -6.22
N ASP A 59 -6.66 13.26 -5.48
CA ASP A 59 -5.48 13.94 -6.01
C ASP A 59 -4.43 12.93 -6.48
N GLN A 60 -3.58 13.35 -7.41
CA GLN A 60 -2.47 12.54 -7.92
C GLN A 60 -1.43 12.19 -6.84
N LEU A 61 -1.32 13.01 -5.79
CA LEU A 61 -0.40 12.81 -4.67
C LEU A 61 -0.91 11.82 -3.61
N VAL A 62 -2.12 11.28 -3.76
CA VAL A 62 -2.63 10.24 -2.85
C VAL A 62 -1.99 8.91 -3.22
N PRO A 63 -1.24 8.26 -2.31
CA PRO A 63 -0.57 7.00 -2.60
C PRO A 63 -1.56 5.86 -2.84
N PRO A 64 -1.22 4.89 -3.69
CA PRO A 64 -2.05 3.70 -3.94
C PRO A 64 -2.45 2.95 -2.67
N ALA A 65 -1.56 2.84 -1.69
CA ALA A 65 -1.83 2.16 -0.42
C ALA A 65 -3.01 2.76 0.37
N VAL A 66 -3.29 4.05 0.21
CA VAL A 66 -4.47 4.69 0.80
C VAL A 66 -5.74 4.31 0.02
N LEU A 67 -5.64 4.19 -1.31
CA LEU A 67 -6.77 3.81 -2.16
C LEU A 67 -7.15 2.33 -2.00
N GLU A 68 -6.24 1.49 -1.53
CA GLU A 68 -6.50 0.07 -1.23
C GLU A 68 -7.39 -0.14 0.01
N LEU A 69 -7.58 0.89 0.84
CA LEU A 69 -8.47 0.83 2.01
C LEU A 69 -9.96 0.87 1.67
N THR A 70 -10.32 1.01 0.41
CA THR A 70 -11.70 1.10 -0.06
C THR A 70 -12.00 0.09 -1.16
N THR A 71 -13.28 -0.24 -1.31
CA THR A 71 -13.80 -0.98 -2.47
C THR A 71 -14.55 -0.09 -3.45
N ALA A 72 -14.65 1.23 -3.16
CA ALA A 72 -15.31 2.20 -4.01
C ALA A 72 -14.54 2.45 -5.32
N ALA A 73 -15.24 2.92 -6.34
CA ALA A 73 -14.61 3.36 -7.58
C ALA A 73 -13.74 4.60 -7.34
N CYS A 74 -12.45 4.52 -7.65
CA CYS A 74 -11.49 5.60 -7.48
C CYS A 74 -11.27 6.34 -8.81
N LEU A 75 -11.51 7.64 -8.81
CA LEU A 75 -11.39 8.52 -9.97
C LEU A 75 -10.29 9.57 -9.71
N PRO A 76 -9.15 9.51 -10.41
CA PRO A 76 -8.14 10.55 -10.29
C PRO A 76 -8.65 11.86 -10.91
N VAL A 77 -8.44 13.00 -10.22
CA VAL A 77 -8.83 14.35 -10.71
C VAL A 77 -8.28 14.62 -12.11
N ALA A 78 -7.06 14.15 -12.42
CA ALA A 78 -6.45 14.31 -13.72
C ALA A 78 -7.29 13.73 -14.87
N ARG A 79 -8.02 12.64 -14.63
CA ARG A 79 -8.93 12.01 -15.60
C ARG A 79 -10.18 12.86 -15.84
N LEU A 80 -10.64 13.57 -14.81
CA LEU A 80 -11.83 14.42 -14.90
C LEU A 80 -11.53 15.74 -15.60
N LEU A 81 -10.32 16.29 -15.45
CA LEU A 81 -9.91 17.54 -16.08
C LEU A 81 -9.51 17.37 -17.56
N GLY A 82 -9.19 16.14 -18.01
CA GLY A 82 -8.74 15.90 -19.39
C GLY A 82 -7.58 16.82 -19.79
N ASP A 83 -7.57 17.23 -21.05
CA ASP A 83 -6.60 18.21 -21.58
C ASP A 83 -6.94 19.67 -21.21
N ASP A 84 -8.12 19.91 -20.65
CA ASP A 84 -8.63 21.24 -20.29
C ASP A 84 -8.14 21.72 -18.90
N ARG A 85 -6.87 21.43 -18.58
CA ARG A 85 -6.20 21.90 -17.35
C ARG A 85 -6.02 23.42 -17.33
N ALA A 86 -6.18 24.08 -18.46
CA ALA A 86 -6.06 25.52 -18.65
C ALA A 86 -7.40 26.28 -18.48
N GLY A 87 -8.49 25.59 -18.18
CA GLY A 87 -9.79 26.21 -17.88
C GLY A 87 -9.70 27.22 -16.75
N ASN A 88 -10.53 28.26 -16.80
CA ASN A 88 -10.45 29.45 -15.93
C ASN A 88 -10.52 29.20 -14.43
N ASP A 89 -10.97 28.02 -13.95
CA ASP A 89 -10.97 27.63 -12.53
C ASP A 89 -11.11 26.11 -12.33
N PRO A 90 -10.01 25.36 -12.33
CA PRO A 90 -10.04 23.92 -12.12
C PRO A 90 -10.67 23.50 -10.79
N GLY A 91 -10.55 24.31 -9.74
CA GLY A 91 -11.15 24.02 -8.44
C GLY A 91 -12.68 24.03 -8.49
N ARG A 92 -13.27 25.06 -9.08
CA ARG A 92 -14.72 25.12 -9.27
C ARG A 92 -15.24 24.02 -10.19
N GLN A 93 -14.47 23.64 -11.20
CA GLN A 93 -14.84 22.53 -12.09
C GLN A 93 -14.90 21.21 -11.31
N ILE A 94 -13.88 20.90 -10.48
CA ILE A 94 -13.89 19.74 -9.59
C ILE A 94 -15.12 19.78 -8.67
N GLY A 95 -15.40 20.94 -8.05
CA GLY A 95 -16.56 21.12 -7.17
C GLY A 95 -17.89 20.79 -7.86
N ARG A 96 -18.09 21.20 -9.12
CA ARG A 96 -19.27 20.84 -9.92
C ARG A 96 -19.38 19.34 -10.13
N TRP A 97 -18.30 18.66 -10.52
CA TRP A 97 -18.30 17.20 -10.67
C TRP A 97 -18.60 16.47 -9.37
N LEU A 98 -18.08 16.95 -8.24
CA LEU A 98 -18.41 16.36 -6.95
C LEU A 98 -19.90 16.47 -6.64
N ALA A 99 -20.50 17.61 -6.97
CA ALA A 99 -21.92 17.84 -6.82
C ALA A 99 -22.76 16.91 -7.73
N ASP A 100 -22.39 16.80 -9.01
CA ASP A 100 -23.04 15.93 -9.98
C ASP A 100 -22.93 14.44 -9.59
N LEU A 101 -21.79 14.01 -9.08
CA LEU A 101 -21.56 12.64 -8.61
C LEU A 101 -22.35 12.30 -7.35
N ALA A 102 -22.61 13.27 -6.47
CA ALA A 102 -23.36 13.08 -5.24
C ALA A 102 -24.87 12.88 -5.47
N SER A 103 -25.39 13.29 -6.63
CA SER A 103 -26.79 13.14 -7.00
C SER A 103 -27.04 11.78 -7.69
N PRO A 104 -28.06 10.96 -7.34
CA PRO A 104 -28.92 11.01 -6.18
C PRO A 104 -28.49 9.99 -5.08
N GLY A 105 -28.35 10.47 -3.85
CA GLY A 105 -28.15 9.60 -2.67
C GLY A 105 -26.78 8.99 -2.47
N ARG A 106 -25.76 9.36 -3.26
CA ARG A 106 -24.39 8.83 -3.18
C ARG A 106 -23.53 9.56 -2.17
N VAL A 107 -22.65 8.81 -1.52
CA VAL A 107 -21.55 9.33 -0.69
C VAL A 107 -20.31 9.47 -1.56
N VAL A 108 -19.97 10.70 -1.92
CA VAL A 108 -18.78 11.02 -2.72
C VAL A 108 -17.68 11.50 -1.79
N VAL A 109 -16.55 10.81 -1.77
CA VAL A 109 -15.36 11.23 -1.02
C VAL A 109 -14.41 11.98 -1.95
N ARG A 110 -14.07 13.22 -1.60
CA ARG A 110 -12.98 13.98 -2.19
C ARG A 110 -11.72 13.80 -1.35
N LEU A 111 -10.79 12.96 -1.80
CA LEU A 111 -9.58 12.60 -1.05
C LEU A 111 -8.41 13.48 -1.48
N LYS A 112 -7.87 14.26 -0.54
CA LYS A 112 -6.84 15.29 -0.76
C LYS A 112 -5.57 14.96 0.03
N GLY A 113 -4.40 15.15 -0.56
CA GLY A 113 -3.13 14.98 0.15
C GLY A 113 -3.01 15.91 1.35
N GLY A 114 -2.44 15.43 2.46
CA GLY A 114 -2.31 16.20 3.70
C GLY A 114 -3.64 16.48 4.39
N ASP A 115 -3.91 17.75 4.67
CA ASP A 115 -5.16 18.26 5.26
C ASP A 115 -5.94 19.09 4.23
N PRO A 116 -7.25 18.91 4.07
CA PRO A 116 -8.06 19.64 3.10
C PRO A 116 -8.06 21.17 3.28
N THR A 117 -7.79 21.65 4.48
CA THR A 117 -7.85 23.07 4.83
C THR A 117 -6.52 23.81 4.65
N VAL A 118 -5.41 23.06 4.39
CA VAL A 118 -4.07 23.64 4.31
C VAL A 118 -3.53 23.54 2.87
N PHE A 119 -3.51 24.68 2.15
CA PHE A 119 -3.04 24.82 0.75
C PHE A 119 -3.63 23.81 -0.25
N ALA A 120 -4.84 23.36 0.00
CA ALA A 120 -5.50 22.31 -0.77
C ALA A 120 -6.65 22.83 -1.65
N ARG A 121 -6.78 24.14 -1.85
CA ARG A 121 -7.82 24.78 -2.68
C ARG A 121 -9.25 24.35 -2.31
N LEU A 122 -9.49 24.05 -1.01
CA LEU A 122 -10.79 23.57 -0.54
C LEU A 122 -11.93 24.53 -0.86
N ARG A 123 -11.68 25.84 -0.75
CA ARG A 123 -12.70 26.85 -0.96
C ARG A 123 -13.29 26.77 -2.36
N GLU A 124 -12.43 26.68 -3.38
CA GLU A 124 -12.83 26.65 -4.78
C GLU A 124 -13.64 25.39 -5.11
N GLU A 125 -13.29 24.25 -4.50
CA GLU A 125 -14.00 22.99 -4.70
C GLU A 125 -15.31 22.92 -3.89
N LEU A 126 -15.37 23.58 -2.74
CA LEU A 126 -16.52 23.57 -1.83
C LEU A 126 -17.66 24.49 -2.29
N GLU A 127 -17.33 25.67 -2.85
CA GLU A 127 -18.33 26.65 -3.27
C GLU A 127 -19.43 26.04 -4.17
N PRO A 128 -19.13 25.31 -5.28
CA PRO A 128 -20.18 24.72 -6.12
C PRO A 128 -21.02 23.64 -5.43
N VAL A 129 -20.46 22.91 -4.47
CA VAL A 129 -21.19 21.92 -3.66
C VAL A 129 -22.18 22.63 -2.73
N SER A 130 -21.74 23.72 -2.10
CA SER A 130 -22.57 24.53 -1.21
C SER A 130 -23.68 25.27 -1.98
N ASP A 131 -23.37 25.83 -3.16
CA ASP A 131 -24.34 26.53 -4.02
C ASP A 131 -25.50 25.63 -4.45
N GLN A 132 -25.22 24.33 -4.64
CA GLN A 132 -26.23 23.31 -4.94
C GLN A 132 -26.90 22.73 -3.69
N GLN A 133 -26.62 23.27 -2.51
CA GLN A 133 -27.17 22.83 -1.23
C GLN A 133 -26.94 21.34 -0.92
N ILE A 134 -25.86 20.76 -1.44
CA ILE A 134 -25.48 19.37 -1.17
C ILE A 134 -24.82 19.32 0.21
N PRO A 135 -25.28 18.43 1.11
CA PRO A 135 -24.65 18.24 2.41
C PRO A 135 -23.18 17.86 2.26
N PHE A 136 -22.33 18.47 3.06
CA PHE A 136 -20.91 18.15 3.05
C PHE A 136 -20.33 17.96 4.44
N GLU A 137 -19.21 17.26 4.50
CA GLU A 137 -18.39 17.05 5.70
C GLU A 137 -16.93 17.33 5.35
N ILE A 138 -16.15 17.90 6.29
CA ILE A 138 -14.70 18.05 6.15
C ILE A 138 -14.05 17.19 7.25
N VAL A 139 -13.22 16.26 6.84
CA VAL A 139 -12.46 15.37 7.73
C VAL A 139 -11.00 15.79 7.66
N PRO A 140 -10.40 16.26 8.78
CA PRO A 140 -9.01 16.69 8.79
C PRO A 140 -8.04 15.53 8.54
N GLY A 141 -6.84 15.85 8.07
CA GLY A 141 -5.73 14.95 7.89
C GLY A 141 -4.45 15.45 8.55
N VAL A 142 -3.43 14.58 8.64
CA VAL A 142 -2.10 15.01 9.09
C VAL A 142 -1.47 15.86 7.99
N THR A 143 -1.29 17.16 8.27
CA THR A 143 -0.70 18.08 7.30
C THR A 143 0.80 17.81 7.11
N ALA A 144 1.31 18.04 5.90
CA ALA A 144 2.71 17.76 5.55
C ALA A 144 3.73 18.49 6.44
N ALA A 145 3.40 19.66 7.00
CA ALA A 145 4.27 20.38 7.93
C ALA A 145 4.61 19.57 9.18
N THR A 146 3.58 19.05 9.86
CA THR A 146 3.76 18.26 11.09
C THR A 146 4.36 16.88 10.79
N ALA A 147 3.97 16.27 9.70
CA ALA A 147 4.53 15.00 9.26
C ALA A 147 6.03 15.11 8.94
N ALA A 148 6.44 16.12 8.17
CA ALA A 148 7.83 16.37 7.84
C ALA A 148 8.67 16.65 9.09
N ALA A 149 8.15 17.43 10.03
CA ALA A 149 8.80 17.73 11.30
C ALA A 149 9.03 16.46 12.13
N ALA A 150 8.00 15.62 12.26
CA ALA A 150 8.09 14.33 12.96
C ALA A 150 9.12 13.40 12.28
N ALA A 151 9.06 13.28 10.94
CA ALA A 151 9.97 12.46 10.18
C ALA A 151 11.44 12.88 10.33
N ALA A 152 11.68 14.20 10.40
CA ALA A 152 13.02 14.77 10.54
C ALA A 152 13.49 14.90 12.01
N ALA A 153 12.64 14.57 12.98
CA ALA A 153 12.85 14.82 14.41
C ALA A 153 13.20 16.30 14.70
N VAL A 154 12.46 17.22 14.07
CA VAL A 154 12.61 18.66 14.24
C VAL A 154 11.34 19.21 14.90
N PRO A 155 11.37 19.54 16.19
CA PRO A 155 10.25 20.23 16.83
C PRO A 155 9.97 21.56 16.15
N LEU A 156 8.70 21.78 15.76
CA LEU A 156 8.31 23.03 15.11
C LEU A 156 8.22 24.20 16.11
N THR A 157 8.01 23.89 17.40
CA THR A 157 7.95 24.87 18.48
C THR A 157 8.82 24.43 19.64
N SER A 158 9.40 25.40 20.37
CA SER A 158 10.23 25.17 21.53
C SER A 158 10.06 26.33 22.51
N ARG A 159 10.08 26.05 23.80
CA ARG A 159 10.00 27.09 24.84
C ARG A 159 11.18 28.07 24.77
N GLU A 160 12.34 27.60 24.33
CA GLU A 160 13.58 28.37 24.33
C GLU A 160 13.82 29.14 23.02
N THR A 161 13.42 28.58 21.87
CA THR A 161 13.87 29.08 20.57
C THR A 161 12.76 29.37 19.55
N ALA A 162 11.54 28.81 19.74
CA ALA A 162 10.49 28.95 18.73
C ALA A 162 9.09 28.99 19.36
N SER A 163 8.63 30.20 19.71
CA SER A 163 7.30 30.40 20.30
C SER A 163 6.19 30.51 19.26
N SER A 164 6.50 30.56 17.98
CA SER A 164 5.54 30.64 16.88
C SER A 164 5.88 29.68 15.75
N LEU A 165 4.83 29.29 15.00
CA LEU A 165 4.93 28.49 13.79
C LEU A 165 4.20 29.24 12.67
N THR A 166 4.91 29.57 11.60
CA THR A 166 4.33 30.20 10.42
C THR A 166 4.42 29.23 9.24
N ILE A 167 3.28 28.94 8.62
CA ILE A 167 3.19 28.07 7.45
C ILE A 167 2.89 28.94 6.23
N VAL A 168 3.75 28.90 5.22
CA VAL A 168 3.61 29.70 3.99
C VAL A 168 3.73 28.81 2.75
N THR A 169 3.22 29.31 1.61
CA THR A 169 3.47 28.70 0.32
C THR A 169 4.70 29.32 -0.35
N GLY A 170 5.56 28.53 -0.95
CA GLY A 170 6.65 29.03 -1.77
C GLY A 170 6.21 29.36 -3.20
N HIS A 171 4.97 29.04 -3.58
CA HIS A 171 4.40 29.32 -4.88
C HIS A 171 3.16 30.20 -4.76
N GLU A 172 3.30 31.49 -5.08
CA GLU A 172 2.19 32.44 -5.08
C GLU A 172 1.61 32.64 -6.48
N ALA A 173 0.31 32.87 -6.54
CA ALA A 173 -0.32 33.27 -7.79
C ALA A 173 0.15 34.69 -8.18
N VAL A 174 0.57 34.85 -9.45
CA VAL A 174 1.10 36.13 -9.97
C VAL A 174 0.12 37.30 -9.83
N ALA A 175 -1.19 37.00 -9.76
CA ALA A 175 -2.26 38.02 -9.64
C ALA A 175 -2.68 38.32 -8.18
N LYS A 176 -1.97 37.80 -7.18
CA LYS A 176 -2.31 38.04 -5.76
C LYS A 176 -1.98 39.48 -5.36
N ALA A 177 -2.97 40.21 -4.84
CA ALA A 177 -2.80 41.62 -4.47
C ALA A 177 -1.82 41.82 -3.31
N GLU A 178 -1.71 40.84 -2.41
CA GLU A 178 -0.80 40.89 -1.26
C GLU A 178 0.15 39.66 -1.32
N ALA A 179 1.41 39.93 -1.63
CA ALA A 179 2.48 38.95 -1.60
C ALA A 179 2.90 38.61 -0.16
N ILE A 180 3.65 37.52 0.00
CA ILE A 180 4.26 37.17 1.30
C ILE A 180 5.19 38.29 1.74
N ASP A 181 4.97 38.81 2.94
CA ASP A 181 5.86 39.77 3.56
C ASP A 181 7.10 39.08 4.17
N TYR A 182 8.11 38.91 3.36
CA TYR A 182 9.38 38.31 3.78
C TYR A 182 10.12 39.12 4.87
N ARG A 183 9.83 40.45 5.00
CA ARG A 183 10.43 41.28 6.08
C ARG A 183 9.87 40.85 7.43
N SER A 184 8.56 40.73 7.54
CA SER A 184 7.92 40.24 8.76
C SER A 184 8.32 38.81 9.08
N LEU A 185 8.46 37.94 8.06
CA LEU A 185 8.92 36.56 8.25
C LEU A 185 10.37 36.47 8.73
N ALA A 186 11.24 37.35 8.23
CA ALA A 186 12.68 37.31 8.57
C ALA A 186 12.94 37.64 10.05
N VAL A 187 12.14 38.52 10.65
CA VAL A 187 12.28 38.92 12.06
C VAL A 187 11.52 38.02 13.04
N THR A 188 10.72 37.09 12.53
CA THR A 188 9.99 36.13 13.37
C THR A 188 10.97 35.21 14.10
N THR A 189 10.83 35.10 15.42
CA THR A 189 11.67 34.20 16.26
C THR A 189 11.24 32.73 16.17
N GLY A 190 10.14 32.44 15.44
CA GLY A 190 9.59 31.09 15.29
C GLY A 190 10.16 30.32 14.11
N THR A 191 9.58 29.13 13.92
CA THR A 191 9.85 28.26 12.77
C THR A 191 8.97 28.66 11.60
N ILE A 192 9.54 28.69 10.40
CA ILE A 192 8.82 28.90 9.15
C ILE A 192 8.78 27.58 8.39
N VAL A 193 7.60 27.13 7.96
CA VAL A 193 7.43 25.94 7.12
C VAL A 193 6.93 26.36 5.74
N ILE A 194 7.68 26.01 4.71
CA ILE A 194 7.41 26.41 3.33
C ILE A 194 6.92 25.22 2.54
N TYR A 195 5.68 25.32 2.04
CA TYR A 195 5.03 24.39 1.11
C TYR A 195 5.34 24.78 -0.33
N MET A 196 5.40 23.81 -1.24
CA MET A 196 5.59 24.04 -2.68
C MET A 196 6.80 24.93 -3.01
N GLY A 197 7.84 24.91 -2.15
CA GLY A 197 8.96 25.84 -2.24
C GLY A 197 10.16 25.34 -3.05
N VAL A 198 10.15 24.12 -3.61
CA VAL A 198 11.33 23.53 -4.28
C VAL A 198 11.73 24.35 -5.51
N GLU A 199 10.79 24.59 -6.43
CA GLU A 199 11.06 25.33 -7.68
C GLU A 199 11.41 26.79 -7.43
N GLN A 200 10.85 27.40 -6.38
CA GLN A 200 11.05 28.80 -6.01
C GLN A 200 12.11 28.95 -4.90
N SER A 201 12.91 27.93 -4.65
CA SER A 201 13.87 27.91 -3.53
C SER A 201 14.87 29.06 -3.53
N ALA A 202 15.36 29.47 -4.69
CA ALA A 202 16.23 30.63 -4.81
C ALA A 202 15.50 31.92 -4.42
N HIS A 203 14.25 32.09 -4.87
CA HIS A 203 13.48 33.29 -4.60
C HIS A 203 13.20 33.49 -3.11
N TRP A 204 12.60 32.52 -2.44
CA TRP A 204 12.23 32.68 -1.03
C TRP A 204 13.45 32.69 -0.09
N SER A 205 14.51 31.90 -0.39
CA SER A 205 15.70 31.91 0.46
C SER A 205 16.46 33.25 0.35
N GLU A 206 16.64 33.77 -0.86
CA GLU A 206 17.23 35.09 -1.05
C GLU A 206 16.37 36.23 -0.46
N ALA A 207 15.04 36.14 -0.56
CA ALA A 207 14.15 37.14 0.01
C ALA A 207 14.29 37.21 1.55
N LEU A 208 14.34 36.05 2.22
CA LEU A 208 14.59 35.96 3.66
C LEU A 208 15.96 36.49 4.05
N LEU A 209 17.01 36.17 3.30
CA LEU A 209 18.37 36.67 3.53
C LEU A 209 18.45 38.19 3.37
N ARG A 210 17.89 38.73 2.28
CA ARG A 210 17.83 40.19 2.05
C ARG A 210 17.01 40.93 3.11
N ALA A 211 16.03 40.26 3.68
CA ALA A 211 15.23 40.78 4.78
C ALA A 211 15.91 40.68 6.16
N GLY A 212 17.15 40.13 6.22
CA GLY A 212 17.94 40.10 7.44
C GLY A 212 17.89 38.78 8.23
N ARG A 213 17.28 37.71 7.70
CA ARG A 213 17.38 36.40 8.35
C ARG A 213 18.82 35.91 8.31
N PRO A 214 19.41 35.41 9.43
CA PRO A 214 20.81 34.94 9.45
C PRO A 214 21.08 33.87 8.40
N ALA A 215 22.22 33.98 7.73
CA ALA A 215 22.64 33.08 6.65
C ALA A 215 22.81 31.62 7.11
N ASP A 216 23.23 31.43 8.34
CA ASP A 216 23.44 30.17 9.03
C ASP A 216 22.14 29.56 9.62
N THR A 217 20.99 30.26 9.48
CA THR A 217 19.70 29.71 9.91
C THR A 217 19.52 28.28 9.38
N PRO A 218 19.33 27.27 10.27
CA PRO A 218 19.20 25.90 9.84
C PRO A 218 17.96 25.71 8.98
N VAL A 219 18.09 24.91 7.93
CA VAL A 219 17.01 24.49 7.04
C VAL A 219 17.00 22.97 6.95
N THR A 220 15.84 22.39 7.23
CA THR A 220 15.60 20.95 7.02
C THR A 220 14.62 20.78 5.87
N LEU A 221 15.08 20.08 4.83
CA LEU A 221 14.29 19.75 3.66
C LEU A 221 13.79 18.31 3.81
N VAL A 222 12.50 18.09 3.70
CA VAL A 222 11.88 16.75 3.73
C VAL A 222 11.11 16.57 2.44
N SER A 223 11.61 15.72 1.58
CA SER A 223 10.99 15.34 0.32
C SER A 223 10.25 14.02 0.48
N ARG A 224 9.08 13.92 -0.16
CA ARG A 224 8.24 12.71 -0.17
C ARG A 224 8.05 12.12 1.23
N CYS A 225 7.69 12.99 2.17
CA CYS A 225 7.47 12.62 3.56
C CYS A 225 6.52 11.44 3.67
N SER A 226 6.89 10.42 4.44
CA SER A 226 6.21 9.14 4.62
C SER A 226 6.10 8.25 3.36
N TRP A 227 6.75 8.60 2.28
CA TRP A 227 6.87 7.72 1.11
C TRP A 227 8.12 6.85 1.23
N ALA A 228 8.18 5.74 0.43
CA ALA A 228 9.32 4.82 0.45
C ALA A 228 10.66 5.52 0.17
N ASP A 229 10.66 6.46 -0.75
CA ASP A 229 11.82 7.24 -1.17
C ASP A 229 11.93 8.61 -0.47
N GLN A 230 11.40 8.72 0.77
CA GLN A 230 11.57 9.91 1.59
C GLN A 230 13.05 10.27 1.77
N GLN A 231 13.36 11.53 1.51
CA GLN A 231 14.70 12.09 1.72
C GLN A 231 14.64 13.22 2.74
N ILE A 232 15.62 13.26 3.64
CA ILE A 232 15.80 14.34 4.61
C ILE A 232 17.19 14.92 4.39
N THR A 233 17.24 16.22 4.05
CA THR A 233 18.48 16.95 3.80
C THR A 233 18.57 18.13 4.75
N LYS A 234 19.67 18.25 5.49
CA LYS A 234 19.93 19.38 6.39
C LYS A 234 20.93 20.33 5.72
N THR A 235 20.66 21.63 5.81
CA THR A 235 21.46 22.68 5.20
C THR A 235 21.28 24.00 5.96
N THR A 236 21.83 25.08 5.46
CA THR A 236 21.62 26.45 5.95
C THR A 236 20.75 27.24 4.96
N LEU A 237 20.21 28.36 5.39
CA LEU A 237 19.41 29.23 4.55
C LEU A 237 20.22 29.73 3.33
N ALA A 238 21.49 30.07 3.53
CA ALA A 238 22.36 30.52 2.45
C ALA A 238 22.62 29.45 1.39
N GLU A 239 22.74 28.19 1.78
CA GLU A 239 23.08 27.09 0.88
C GLU A 239 21.83 26.37 0.31
N CYS A 240 20.66 26.66 0.84
CA CYS A 240 19.43 25.91 0.59
C CYS A 240 19.13 25.71 -0.90
N ALA A 241 19.12 26.79 -1.68
CA ALA A 241 18.82 26.72 -3.12
C ALA A 241 19.87 25.92 -3.91
N ALA A 242 21.16 26.04 -3.55
CA ALA A 242 22.24 25.29 -4.18
C ALA A 242 22.15 23.80 -3.85
N VAL A 243 21.82 23.46 -2.61
CA VAL A 243 21.63 22.08 -2.16
C VAL A 243 20.44 21.45 -2.88
N ILE A 244 19.28 22.11 -2.96
CA ILE A 244 18.08 21.61 -3.67
C ILE A 244 18.41 21.26 -5.12
N ARG A 245 19.12 22.13 -5.83
CA ARG A 245 19.55 21.87 -7.21
C ARG A 245 20.53 20.70 -7.32
N ARG A 246 21.52 20.64 -6.43
CA ARG A 246 22.57 19.61 -6.44
C ARG A 246 21.99 18.21 -6.20
N VAL A 247 21.05 18.06 -5.25
CA VAL A 247 20.44 16.76 -4.93
C VAL A 247 19.23 16.45 -5.79
N ALA A 248 18.82 17.34 -6.70
CA ALA A 248 17.63 17.22 -7.54
C ALA A 248 16.40 16.81 -6.70
N LEU A 249 16.15 17.54 -5.60
CA LEU A 249 15.16 17.17 -4.57
C LEU A 249 13.76 16.94 -5.18
N PRO A 250 13.24 15.70 -5.15
CA PRO A 250 11.97 15.39 -5.81
C PRO A 250 10.76 15.96 -5.03
N PRO A 251 9.77 16.54 -5.72
CA PRO A 251 8.51 16.91 -5.10
C PRO A 251 7.64 15.67 -4.78
N PRO A 252 6.65 15.78 -3.83
CA PRO A 252 6.40 16.94 -2.98
C PRO A 252 7.44 17.07 -1.86
N ALA A 253 7.78 18.32 -1.50
CA ALA A 253 8.75 18.56 -0.46
C ALA A 253 8.35 19.76 0.42
N ILE A 254 8.80 19.70 1.68
CA ILE A 254 8.59 20.72 2.72
C ILE A 254 9.97 21.24 3.13
N ALA A 255 10.11 22.56 3.24
CA ALA A 255 11.27 23.19 3.86
C ALA A 255 10.90 23.72 5.25
N ILE A 256 11.64 23.34 6.28
CA ILE A 256 11.52 23.82 7.65
C ILE A 256 12.71 24.77 7.90
N VAL A 257 12.45 26.06 8.01
CA VAL A 257 13.44 27.12 8.23
C VAL A 257 13.39 27.55 9.69
N GLY A 258 14.52 27.51 10.37
CA GLY A 258 14.59 27.57 11.83
C GLY A 258 14.35 26.17 12.39
N GLY A 259 13.94 26.03 13.62
CA GLY A 259 13.77 24.73 14.25
C GLY A 259 15.13 24.02 14.49
N HIS A 260 15.30 23.52 15.69
CA HIS A 260 16.54 22.84 16.06
C HIS A 260 16.28 21.33 16.04
N PRO A 261 16.97 20.56 15.20
CA PRO A 261 16.83 19.12 15.23
C PRO A 261 17.21 18.61 16.63
N ALA A 262 16.38 17.73 17.19
CA ALA A 262 16.74 17.00 18.40
C ALA A 262 18.10 16.32 18.17
N GLY A 263 19.01 16.41 19.12
CA GLY A 263 20.41 15.95 18.97
C GLY A 263 20.58 14.44 18.79
N ALA A 264 19.52 13.64 18.91
CA ALA A 264 19.50 12.20 18.63
C ALA A 264 19.00 11.92 17.20
N PRO A 265 19.53 10.90 16.52
CA PRO A 265 18.92 10.43 15.29
C PRO A 265 17.45 10.06 15.57
N ALA A 266 16.56 10.40 14.63
CA ALA A 266 15.18 9.91 14.67
C ALA A 266 15.20 8.38 14.87
N ALA A 267 14.26 7.86 15.66
CA ALA A 267 14.12 6.42 15.85
C ALA A 267 14.17 5.75 14.47
N THR A 268 15.03 4.75 14.36
CA THR A 268 15.17 4.01 13.11
C THR A 268 13.78 3.49 12.71
N ARG A 269 13.26 3.96 11.60
CA ARG A 269 12.13 3.28 10.96
C ARG A 269 12.51 1.81 10.88
N GLY A 270 11.53 0.91 10.98
CA GLY A 270 11.78 -0.51 10.96
C GLY A 270 12.67 -0.99 9.79
N PRO A 271 13.08 -2.25 9.77
CA PRO A 271 14.09 -2.77 8.85
C PRO A 271 13.71 -2.71 7.37
N LEU A 272 12.42 -2.45 7.07
CA LEU A 272 11.91 -2.26 5.70
C LEU A 272 11.71 -0.77 5.35
N ALA A 273 12.15 0.15 6.20
CA ALA A 273 12.04 1.58 5.91
C ALA A 273 12.75 1.95 4.61
N GLY A 274 12.06 2.73 3.79
CA GLY A 274 12.55 3.09 2.46
C GLY A 274 12.33 2.03 1.38
N CYS A 275 11.77 0.85 1.71
CA CYS A 275 11.47 -0.19 0.74
C CYS A 275 10.02 -0.12 0.29
N ARG A 276 9.80 -0.25 -1.01
CA ARG A 276 8.49 -0.42 -1.60
C ARG A 276 8.31 -1.84 -2.11
N LEU A 277 7.34 -2.56 -1.54
CA LEU A 277 7.11 -3.97 -1.79
C LEU A 277 5.84 -4.20 -2.60
N LEU A 278 5.93 -4.93 -3.71
CA LEU A 278 4.77 -5.42 -4.46
C LEU A 278 4.29 -6.73 -3.85
N ILE A 279 3.09 -6.71 -3.26
CA ILE A 279 2.41 -7.86 -2.69
C ILE A 279 1.47 -8.44 -3.74
N THR A 280 1.56 -9.75 -3.95
CA THR A 280 0.91 -10.43 -5.09
C THR A 280 -0.12 -11.48 -4.67
N ARG A 281 -0.37 -11.61 -3.35
CA ARG A 281 -1.36 -12.54 -2.80
C ARG A 281 -2.79 -12.16 -3.21
N PRO A 282 -3.72 -13.13 -3.27
CA PRO A 282 -5.14 -12.84 -3.49
C PRO A 282 -5.69 -11.84 -2.47
N ALA A 283 -6.66 -11.03 -2.89
CA ALA A 283 -7.38 -10.12 -2.00
C ALA A 283 -7.97 -10.87 -0.79
N GLY A 284 -7.94 -10.26 0.40
CA GLY A 284 -8.39 -10.85 1.66
C GLY A 284 -7.46 -11.93 2.24
N GLN A 285 -6.27 -12.12 1.66
CA GLN A 285 -5.24 -13.06 2.15
C GLN A 285 -3.88 -12.40 2.38
N ALA A 286 -3.81 -11.09 2.20
CA ALA A 286 -2.60 -10.30 2.35
C ALA A 286 -2.58 -9.48 3.65
N ASP A 287 -3.68 -9.39 4.39
CA ASP A 287 -3.88 -8.43 5.48
C ASP A 287 -2.79 -8.53 6.57
N ASP A 288 -2.45 -9.75 7.01
CA ASP A 288 -1.37 -9.95 7.98
C ASP A 288 0.00 -9.51 7.44
N LEU A 289 0.27 -9.81 6.16
CA LEU A 289 1.50 -9.43 5.48
C LEU A 289 1.60 -7.91 5.31
N VAL A 290 0.51 -7.28 4.92
CA VAL A 290 0.36 -5.83 4.79
C VAL A 290 0.61 -5.13 6.13
N ALA A 291 -0.05 -5.60 7.20
CA ALA A 291 0.12 -5.05 8.54
C ALA A 291 1.57 -5.21 9.06
N GLU A 292 2.21 -6.35 8.79
CA GLU A 292 3.59 -6.59 9.21
C GLU A 292 4.59 -5.71 8.46
N ILE A 293 4.42 -5.56 7.13
CA ILE A 293 5.26 -4.66 6.33
C ILE A 293 5.15 -3.22 6.85
N GLY A 294 3.93 -2.74 7.15
CA GLY A 294 3.70 -1.42 7.73
C GLY A 294 4.39 -1.26 9.09
N ARG A 295 4.27 -2.24 10.00
CA ARG A 295 4.97 -2.23 11.30
C ARG A 295 6.50 -2.17 11.15
N GLN A 296 7.05 -2.76 10.10
CA GLN A 296 8.47 -2.70 9.78
C GLN A 296 8.88 -1.46 8.97
N GLY A 297 7.96 -0.52 8.75
CA GLY A 297 8.21 0.76 8.08
C GLY A 297 8.31 0.66 6.56
N GLY A 298 7.91 -0.46 5.96
CA GLY A 298 7.89 -0.65 4.51
C GLY A 298 6.62 -0.07 3.87
N ASN A 299 6.75 0.42 2.64
CA ASN A 299 5.62 0.80 1.79
C ASN A 299 5.22 -0.37 0.90
N LEU A 300 3.95 -0.48 0.61
CA LEU A 300 3.46 -1.60 -0.19
C LEU A 300 2.56 -1.15 -1.35
N VAL A 301 2.53 -1.98 -2.37
CA VAL A 301 1.52 -1.98 -3.44
C VAL A 301 0.93 -3.38 -3.47
N HIS A 302 -0.39 -3.50 -3.43
CA HIS A 302 -1.06 -4.79 -3.47
C HIS A 302 -1.72 -4.99 -4.83
N ILE A 303 -1.20 -5.95 -5.61
CA ILE A 303 -1.74 -6.35 -6.91
C ILE A 303 -1.94 -7.87 -6.90
N PRO A 304 -3.14 -8.35 -6.59
CA PRO A 304 -3.43 -9.78 -6.60
C PRO A 304 -3.20 -10.39 -7.98
N LEU A 305 -2.26 -11.32 -8.10
CA LEU A 305 -1.97 -11.99 -9.37
C LEU A 305 -2.81 -13.25 -9.60
N ILE A 306 -3.50 -13.71 -8.57
CA ILE A 306 -4.42 -14.85 -8.61
C ILE A 306 -5.78 -14.39 -8.11
N LYS A 307 -6.82 -14.68 -8.88
CA LYS A 307 -8.21 -14.49 -8.49
C LYS A 307 -8.76 -15.80 -7.95
N ILE A 308 -9.26 -15.77 -6.72
CA ILE A 308 -10.01 -16.86 -6.12
C ILE A 308 -11.47 -16.70 -6.51
N GLY A 309 -12.05 -17.73 -7.07
CA GLY A 309 -13.45 -17.76 -7.51
C GLY A 309 -14.22 -18.92 -6.87
N PRO A 310 -15.53 -19.01 -7.13
CA PRO A 310 -16.37 -20.10 -6.63
C PRO A 310 -15.87 -21.47 -7.11
N ALA A 311 -16.42 -22.51 -6.52
CA ALA A 311 -16.22 -23.87 -6.97
C ALA A 311 -16.61 -24.02 -8.45
N PRO A 312 -15.85 -24.77 -9.25
CA PRO A 312 -16.26 -25.08 -10.64
C PRO A 312 -17.55 -25.89 -10.72
N ASP A 313 -17.75 -26.75 -9.72
CA ASP A 313 -18.94 -27.57 -9.53
C ASP A 313 -19.46 -27.39 -8.09
N PRO A 314 -20.38 -26.46 -7.87
CA PRO A 314 -20.96 -26.23 -6.55
C PRO A 314 -21.75 -27.42 -6.01
N GLU A 315 -22.42 -28.18 -6.89
CA GLU A 315 -23.24 -29.35 -6.51
C GLU A 315 -22.35 -30.46 -5.93
N ALA A 316 -21.16 -30.67 -6.50
CA ALA A 316 -20.19 -31.63 -5.95
C ALA A 316 -19.71 -31.22 -4.55
N VAL A 317 -19.53 -29.92 -4.29
CA VAL A 317 -19.17 -29.43 -2.95
C VAL A 317 -20.32 -29.63 -1.98
N GLU A 318 -21.55 -29.35 -2.37
CA GLU A 318 -22.76 -29.58 -1.56
C GLU A 318 -22.94 -31.07 -1.22
N ALA A 319 -22.74 -31.94 -2.19
CA ALA A 319 -22.77 -33.39 -2.00
C ALA A 319 -21.68 -33.86 -1.02
N ALA A 320 -20.45 -33.38 -1.17
CA ALA A 320 -19.35 -33.68 -0.26
C ALA A 320 -19.60 -33.19 1.17
N VAL A 321 -20.17 -31.99 1.31
CA VAL A 321 -20.61 -31.43 2.62
C VAL A 321 -21.75 -32.27 3.22
N ALA A 322 -22.71 -32.69 2.43
CA ALA A 322 -23.82 -33.52 2.89
C ALA A 322 -23.36 -34.89 3.40
N ALA A 323 -22.32 -35.46 2.75
CA ALA A 323 -21.73 -36.75 3.08
C ALA A 323 -20.54 -36.67 4.05
N ALA A 324 -20.22 -35.49 4.58
CA ALA A 324 -19.00 -35.24 5.39
C ALA A 324 -18.86 -36.19 6.58
N TRP A 325 -19.95 -36.54 7.22
CA TRP A 325 -20.01 -37.49 8.36
C TRP A 325 -19.58 -38.92 8.02
N SER A 326 -19.52 -39.28 6.74
CA SER A 326 -19.23 -40.63 6.27
C SER A 326 -17.75 -40.84 5.96
N PHE A 327 -16.93 -39.80 6.05
CA PHE A 327 -15.48 -39.89 5.87
C PHE A 327 -14.78 -40.11 7.21
N ASP A 328 -13.69 -40.88 7.18
CA ASP A 328 -12.78 -41.04 8.32
C ASP A 328 -11.85 -39.81 8.45
N TRP A 329 -11.48 -39.24 7.30
CA TRP A 329 -10.61 -38.08 7.20
C TRP A 329 -11.08 -37.07 6.17
N ILE A 330 -11.03 -35.79 6.53
CA ILE A 330 -11.18 -34.68 5.59
C ILE A 330 -9.86 -33.89 5.57
N ILE A 331 -9.21 -33.88 4.42
CA ILE A 331 -7.90 -33.25 4.22
C ILE A 331 -8.07 -31.95 3.46
N PHE A 332 -7.67 -30.86 4.07
CA PHE A 332 -7.71 -29.53 3.47
C PHE A 332 -6.34 -29.15 2.91
N ALA A 333 -6.29 -28.93 1.60
CA ALA A 333 -5.07 -28.53 0.92
C ALA A 333 -4.73 -27.03 1.07
N SER A 334 -5.66 -26.21 1.56
CA SER A 334 -5.46 -24.78 1.74
C SER A 334 -6.52 -24.14 2.62
N GLY A 335 -6.23 -22.96 3.20
CA GLY A 335 -7.21 -22.17 3.94
C GLY A 335 -8.42 -21.71 3.09
N ASN A 336 -8.25 -21.57 1.76
CA ASN A 336 -9.39 -21.30 0.86
C ASN A 336 -10.35 -22.46 0.79
N GLY A 337 -9.84 -23.69 0.74
CA GLY A 337 -10.65 -24.89 0.79
C GLY A 337 -11.46 -24.97 2.09
N VAL A 338 -10.83 -24.66 3.23
CA VAL A 338 -11.52 -24.59 4.53
C VAL A 338 -12.66 -23.58 4.49
N ARG A 339 -12.37 -22.35 4.08
CA ARG A 339 -13.38 -21.28 4.03
C ARG A 339 -14.54 -21.61 3.09
N ALA A 340 -14.24 -22.12 1.89
CA ALA A 340 -15.25 -22.49 0.90
C ALA A 340 -16.13 -23.64 1.39
N PHE A 341 -15.55 -24.68 1.96
CA PHE A 341 -16.24 -25.83 2.52
C PHE A 341 -17.14 -25.41 3.71
N ASN A 342 -16.61 -24.60 4.62
CA ASN A 342 -17.37 -24.09 5.78
C ASN A 342 -18.49 -23.12 5.35
N ALA A 343 -18.29 -22.30 4.31
CA ALA A 343 -19.34 -21.46 3.75
C ALA A 343 -20.49 -22.30 3.18
N CYS A 344 -20.17 -23.36 2.44
CA CYS A 344 -21.17 -24.30 1.92
C CYS A 344 -21.92 -25.03 3.06
N LEU A 345 -21.20 -25.47 4.10
CA LEU A 345 -21.77 -26.10 5.29
C LEU A 345 -22.80 -25.19 5.96
N ARG A 346 -22.46 -23.92 6.14
CA ARG A 346 -23.36 -22.91 6.73
C ARG A 346 -24.53 -22.56 5.83
N ALA A 347 -24.32 -22.46 4.53
CA ALA A 347 -25.39 -22.23 3.55
C ALA A 347 -26.45 -23.35 3.56
N ALA A 348 -26.01 -24.60 3.82
CA ALA A 348 -26.89 -25.74 4.02
C ALA A 348 -27.56 -25.80 5.41
N GLY A 349 -27.42 -24.74 6.23
CA GLY A 349 -27.98 -24.70 7.59
C GLY A 349 -27.29 -25.66 8.58
N ARG A 350 -26.08 -26.09 8.29
CA ARG A 350 -25.30 -27.06 9.07
C ARG A 350 -24.12 -26.39 9.79
N ASP A 351 -23.58 -27.08 10.79
CA ASP A 351 -22.40 -26.66 11.53
C ASP A 351 -21.40 -27.82 11.70
N ALA A 352 -20.39 -27.66 12.54
CA ALA A 352 -19.35 -28.64 12.80
C ALA A 352 -19.88 -30.05 13.16
N ARG A 353 -21.05 -30.17 13.73
CA ARG A 353 -21.68 -31.46 14.08
C ARG A 353 -22.00 -32.33 12.84
N ALA A 354 -22.12 -31.69 11.67
CA ALA A 354 -22.34 -32.40 10.42
C ALA A 354 -21.10 -33.17 9.92
N LEU A 355 -19.94 -32.90 10.49
CA LEU A 355 -18.69 -33.64 10.19
C LEU A 355 -18.64 -35.00 10.89
N GLY A 356 -19.54 -35.25 11.87
CA GLY A 356 -19.58 -36.51 12.63
C GLY A 356 -18.27 -36.74 13.40
N THR A 357 -17.66 -37.88 13.19
CA THR A 357 -16.37 -38.29 13.79
C THR A 357 -15.18 -38.14 12.84
N ALA A 358 -15.38 -37.50 11.69
CA ALA A 358 -14.32 -37.29 10.71
C ALA A 358 -13.14 -36.50 11.32
N ARG A 359 -11.93 -37.01 11.17
CA ARG A 359 -10.70 -36.32 11.58
C ARG A 359 -10.31 -35.31 10.51
N LEU A 360 -9.76 -34.17 10.95
CA LEU A 360 -9.40 -33.07 10.05
C LEU A 360 -7.88 -32.94 9.92
N ALA A 361 -7.39 -32.95 8.68
CA ALA A 361 -5.99 -32.74 8.39
C ALA A 361 -5.77 -31.44 7.60
N ALA A 362 -4.73 -30.69 7.96
CA ALA A 362 -4.28 -29.51 7.23
C ALA A 362 -2.89 -29.75 6.63
N ILE A 363 -2.69 -29.35 5.35
CA ILE A 363 -1.36 -29.47 4.71
C ILE A 363 -0.32 -28.56 5.37
N GLY A 364 -0.73 -27.43 5.94
CA GLY A 364 0.20 -26.48 6.53
C GLY A 364 -0.42 -25.58 7.60
N PRO A 365 0.42 -24.78 8.31
CA PRO A 365 -0.01 -23.96 9.44
C PRO A 365 -1.14 -22.98 9.13
N ALA A 366 -1.08 -22.30 7.97
CA ALA A 366 -2.13 -21.37 7.53
C ALA A 366 -3.49 -22.06 7.30
N THR A 367 -3.47 -23.34 6.87
CA THR A 367 -4.68 -24.14 6.70
C THR A 367 -5.24 -24.57 8.06
N ARG A 368 -4.36 -24.93 9.01
CA ARG A 368 -4.74 -25.20 10.39
C ARG A 368 -5.39 -23.99 11.03
N ALA A 369 -4.75 -22.82 10.94
CA ALA A 369 -5.30 -21.58 11.47
C ALA A 369 -6.69 -21.25 10.87
N ALA A 370 -6.92 -21.56 9.58
CA ALA A 370 -8.23 -21.39 8.96
C ALA A 370 -9.28 -22.37 9.54
N LEU A 371 -8.92 -23.60 9.88
CA LEU A 371 -9.80 -24.55 10.59
C LEU A 371 -10.16 -24.00 12.00
N GLU A 372 -9.16 -23.61 12.76
CA GLU A 372 -9.31 -23.05 14.12
C GLU A 372 -10.20 -21.79 14.10
N ALA A 373 -10.03 -20.91 13.11
CA ALA A 373 -10.89 -19.73 12.92
C ALA A 373 -12.36 -20.09 12.61
N CYS A 374 -12.61 -21.29 12.07
CA CYS A 374 -13.96 -21.83 11.88
C CYS A 374 -14.48 -22.62 13.10
N GLY A 375 -13.73 -22.68 14.20
CA GLY A 375 -14.07 -23.44 15.40
C GLY A 375 -13.82 -24.95 15.26
N LEU A 376 -12.97 -25.36 14.33
CA LEU A 376 -12.63 -26.77 14.05
C LEU A 376 -11.22 -27.09 14.51
N ALA A 377 -11.05 -28.17 15.28
CA ALA A 377 -9.74 -28.67 15.67
C ALA A 377 -9.06 -29.36 14.49
N CYS A 378 -7.74 -29.20 14.37
CA CYS A 378 -6.94 -29.90 13.37
C CYS A 378 -6.27 -31.11 14.05
N ASP A 379 -6.65 -32.32 13.62
CA ASP A 379 -6.12 -33.58 14.19
C ASP A 379 -4.74 -33.92 13.65
N LEU A 380 -4.42 -33.50 12.42
CA LEU A 380 -3.14 -33.78 11.79
C LEU A 380 -2.58 -32.58 11.07
N LEU A 381 -1.39 -32.15 11.47
CA LEU A 381 -0.52 -31.22 10.78
C LEU A 381 0.84 -31.91 10.55
N PRO A 382 1.29 -32.12 9.31
CA PRO A 382 2.56 -32.78 9.06
C PRO A 382 3.75 -31.88 9.46
N SER A 383 4.91 -32.49 9.73
CA SER A 383 6.15 -31.75 9.97
C SER A 383 6.69 -31.08 8.69
N CYS A 384 6.39 -31.65 7.53
CA CYS A 384 6.72 -31.10 6.22
C CYS A 384 5.44 -30.62 5.53
N TYR A 385 5.28 -29.30 5.36
CA TYR A 385 4.04 -28.63 4.89
C TYR A 385 3.80 -28.79 3.39
N ARG A 386 3.65 -30.04 2.94
CA ARG A 386 3.39 -30.43 1.57
C ARG A 386 2.65 -31.78 1.51
N SER A 387 2.15 -32.15 0.32
CA SER A 387 1.40 -33.40 0.12
C SER A 387 2.17 -34.61 0.60
N GLU A 388 3.47 -34.66 0.36
CA GLU A 388 4.37 -35.73 0.75
C GLU A 388 4.38 -35.91 2.29
N GLY A 389 4.46 -34.83 3.05
CA GLY A 389 4.43 -34.90 4.52
C GLY A 389 3.10 -35.37 5.09
N VAL A 390 1.96 -35.04 4.44
CA VAL A 390 0.64 -35.59 4.83
C VAL A 390 0.61 -37.11 4.59
N ILE A 391 1.16 -37.57 3.45
CA ILE A 391 1.24 -39.00 3.11
C ILE A 391 2.08 -39.76 4.14
N GLU A 392 3.22 -39.20 4.54
CA GLU A 392 4.11 -39.80 5.54
C GLU A 392 3.42 -39.87 6.92
N ALA A 393 2.79 -38.76 7.35
CA ALA A 393 2.11 -38.68 8.64
C ALA A 393 0.89 -39.63 8.75
N LEU A 394 0.20 -39.88 7.63
CA LEU A 394 -0.92 -40.82 7.58
C LEU A 394 -0.45 -42.30 7.45
N ALA A 395 0.77 -42.55 6.98
CA ALA A 395 1.27 -43.88 6.69
C ALA A 395 1.39 -44.78 7.92
N GLU A 396 1.66 -44.20 9.08
CA GLU A 396 2.00 -44.93 10.30
C GLU A 396 0.79 -45.32 11.18
N SER A 397 -0.42 -44.73 10.91
CA SER A 397 -1.46 -44.75 11.94
C SER A 397 -2.88 -45.00 11.43
N VAL A 398 -3.12 -45.12 10.11
CA VAL A 398 -4.50 -45.14 9.58
C VAL A 398 -4.84 -46.44 8.90
N PRO A 399 -5.80 -47.25 9.42
CA PRO A 399 -6.39 -48.38 8.70
C PRO A 399 -7.06 -47.93 7.42
N ARG A 400 -7.40 -48.89 6.53
CA ARG A 400 -8.15 -48.59 5.31
C ARG A 400 -9.41 -47.76 5.66
N GLY A 401 -9.55 -46.59 5.04
CA GLY A 401 -10.62 -45.65 5.33
C GLY A 401 -11.04 -44.82 4.13
N ARG A 402 -12.07 -44.01 4.33
CA ARG A 402 -12.62 -43.05 3.36
C ARG A 402 -12.06 -41.66 3.61
N PHE A 403 -11.51 -41.09 2.58
CA PHE A 403 -10.86 -39.77 2.61
C PHE A 403 -11.58 -38.78 1.70
N LEU A 404 -11.85 -37.58 2.20
CA LEU A 404 -12.26 -36.43 1.38
C LEU A 404 -11.10 -35.47 1.23
N LEU A 405 -10.68 -35.16 0.00
CA LEU A 405 -9.67 -34.14 -0.31
C LEU A 405 -10.35 -32.86 -0.77
N VAL A 406 -10.27 -31.81 0.04
CA VAL A 406 -10.83 -30.49 -0.26
C VAL A 406 -9.71 -29.56 -0.76
N ARG A 407 -9.76 -29.17 -2.04
CA ARG A 407 -8.67 -28.44 -2.70
C ARG A 407 -9.16 -27.42 -3.75
N ALA A 408 -8.24 -26.76 -4.44
CA ALA A 408 -8.51 -25.96 -5.63
C ALA A 408 -8.80 -26.86 -6.85
N ASP A 409 -9.38 -26.26 -7.89
CA ASP A 409 -9.62 -26.87 -9.21
C ASP A 409 -8.33 -27.31 -9.92
N LYS A 410 -7.20 -26.74 -9.54
CA LYS A 410 -5.87 -27.06 -10.09
C LYS A 410 -4.90 -27.48 -9.00
N GLY A 411 -3.98 -28.35 -9.35
CA GLY A 411 -2.92 -28.82 -8.45
C GLY A 411 -2.49 -30.26 -8.76
N ARG A 412 -1.44 -30.74 -8.05
CA ARG A 412 -0.89 -32.08 -8.23
C ARG A 412 -1.83 -33.14 -7.66
N ASP A 413 -2.04 -34.25 -8.36
CA ASP A 413 -2.85 -35.39 -7.91
C ASP A 413 -2.09 -36.38 -7.02
N LEU A 414 -0.91 -36.00 -6.57
CA LEU A 414 -0.01 -36.89 -5.82
C LEU A 414 -0.71 -37.48 -4.58
N LEU A 415 -1.32 -36.63 -3.76
CA LEU A 415 -1.95 -37.06 -2.50
C LEU A 415 -3.07 -38.07 -2.74
N ARG A 416 -3.91 -37.87 -3.75
CA ARG A 416 -4.97 -38.80 -4.11
C ARG A 416 -4.38 -40.15 -4.53
N ARG A 417 -3.44 -40.15 -5.49
CA ARG A 417 -2.82 -41.38 -6.04
C ARG A 417 -2.13 -42.21 -4.97
N GLU A 418 -1.38 -41.56 -4.09
CA GLU A 418 -0.66 -42.27 -3.02
C GLU A 418 -1.60 -42.88 -1.97
N LEU A 419 -2.70 -42.17 -1.61
CA LEU A 419 -3.70 -42.73 -0.71
C LEU A 419 -4.48 -43.88 -1.36
N GLU A 420 -4.87 -43.78 -2.63
CA GLU A 420 -5.51 -44.85 -3.40
C GLU A 420 -4.59 -46.06 -3.54
N ALA A 421 -3.28 -45.86 -3.81
CA ALA A 421 -2.29 -46.93 -3.91
C ALA A 421 -2.12 -47.70 -2.59
N ARG A 422 -2.40 -47.07 -1.45
CA ARG A 422 -2.43 -47.69 -0.11
C ARG A 422 -3.76 -48.36 0.22
N GLY A 423 -4.72 -48.36 -0.71
CA GLY A 423 -5.99 -49.06 -0.60
C GLY A 423 -7.07 -48.24 0.11
N HIS A 424 -6.89 -46.92 0.28
CA HIS A 424 -7.95 -46.03 0.79
C HIS A 424 -8.94 -45.69 -0.32
N GLN A 425 -10.18 -45.39 0.08
CA GLN A 425 -11.18 -44.76 -0.80
C GLN A 425 -11.04 -43.25 -0.73
N VAL A 426 -10.73 -42.60 -1.84
CA VAL A 426 -10.46 -41.18 -1.88
C VAL A 426 -11.46 -40.47 -2.78
N GLU A 427 -12.22 -39.58 -2.19
CA GLU A 427 -13.07 -38.61 -2.88
C GLU A 427 -12.38 -37.25 -2.89
N GLN A 428 -12.43 -36.56 -4.03
CA GLN A 428 -11.78 -35.27 -4.17
C GLN A 428 -12.78 -34.23 -4.67
N VAL A 429 -12.83 -33.09 -4.02
CA VAL A 429 -13.69 -31.97 -4.40
C VAL A 429 -12.90 -30.70 -4.62
N ALA A 430 -13.20 -30.01 -5.73
CA ALA A 430 -12.68 -28.67 -6.03
C ALA A 430 -13.56 -27.60 -5.37
N ALA A 431 -13.26 -27.24 -4.13
CA ALA A 431 -14.08 -26.32 -3.34
C ALA A 431 -14.01 -24.87 -3.82
N TYR A 432 -13.01 -24.51 -4.63
CA TYR A 432 -12.83 -23.18 -5.20
C TYR A 432 -11.99 -23.22 -6.46
N SER A 433 -12.12 -22.18 -7.30
CA SER A 433 -11.25 -22.00 -8.46
C SER A 433 -10.11 -21.03 -8.15
N SER A 434 -8.94 -21.29 -8.76
CA SER A 434 -7.75 -20.46 -8.63
C SER A 434 -7.24 -20.09 -10.02
N ARG A 435 -7.44 -18.85 -10.43
CA ARG A 435 -7.13 -18.40 -11.80
C ARG A 435 -6.12 -17.26 -11.81
N PRO A 436 -5.02 -17.37 -12.58
CA PRO A 436 -4.14 -16.24 -12.85
C PRO A 436 -4.93 -15.10 -13.51
N ILE A 437 -4.64 -13.84 -13.12
CA ILE A 437 -5.14 -12.69 -13.86
C ILE A 437 -4.53 -12.66 -15.27
N ALA A 438 -5.31 -12.22 -16.26
CA ALA A 438 -4.82 -12.19 -17.65
C ALA A 438 -3.89 -10.99 -17.90
N THR A 439 -4.28 -9.83 -17.44
CA THR A 439 -3.62 -8.54 -17.65
C THR A 439 -3.70 -7.70 -16.39
N ILE A 440 -2.87 -6.67 -16.32
CA ILE A 440 -2.96 -5.59 -15.33
C ILE A 440 -3.70 -4.44 -16.02
N ASP A 441 -4.55 -3.75 -15.28
CA ASP A 441 -5.20 -2.56 -15.82
C ASP A 441 -4.20 -1.42 -16.06
N THR A 442 -4.52 -0.54 -17.01
CA THR A 442 -3.64 0.54 -17.45
C THR A 442 -3.28 1.51 -16.32
N GLY A 443 -4.20 1.76 -15.38
CA GLY A 443 -3.95 2.65 -14.25
C GLY A 443 -2.91 2.07 -13.29
N THR A 444 -3.02 0.78 -13.00
CA THR A 444 -2.05 0.04 -12.18
C THR A 444 -0.66 -0.01 -12.86
N ASP A 445 -0.59 -0.26 -14.17
CA ASP A 445 0.70 -0.26 -14.91
C ASP A 445 1.36 1.14 -14.87
N LEU A 446 0.59 2.20 -15.11
CA LEU A 446 1.07 3.57 -15.00
C LEU A 446 1.59 3.89 -13.60
N THR A 447 0.89 3.44 -12.56
CA THR A 447 1.30 3.62 -11.17
C THR A 447 2.62 2.92 -10.87
N LEU A 448 2.82 1.68 -11.35
CA LEU A 448 4.07 0.96 -11.17
C LEU A 448 5.24 1.60 -11.93
N ARG A 449 4.98 2.20 -13.09
CA ARG A 449 6.01 2.96 -13.85
C ARG A 449 6.37 4.28 -13.17
N GLN A 450 5.39 4.98 -12.62
CA GLN A 450 5.61 6.25 -11.93
C GLN A 450 6.27 6.04 -10.56
N PHE A 451 5.95 4.95 -9.89
CA PHE A 451 6.42 4.58 -8.57
C PHE A 451 6.94 3.13 -8.59
N PRO A 452 8.17 2.89 -9.05
CA PRO A 452 8.72 1.54 -9.14
C PRO A 452 8.82 0.88 -7.75
N CYS A 453 8.69 -0.44 -7.72
CA CYS A 453 8.89 -1.23 -6.52
C CYS A 453 10.37 -1.63 -6.38
N ASP A 454 10.85 -1.78 -5.15
CA ASP A 454 12.17 -2.34 -4.85
C ASP A 454 12.10 -3.86 -4.81
N TRP A 455 10.99 -4.39 -4.31
CA TRP A 455 10.77 -5.81 -4.09
C TRP A 455 9.46 -6.30 -4.67
N ILE A 456 9.47 -7.53 -5.17
CA ILE A 456 8.25 -8.32 -5.40
C ILE A 456 8.22 -9.53 -4.48
N VAL A 457 7.09 -9.75 -3.83
CA VAL A 457 6.89 -10.83 -2.84
C VAL A 457 6.06 -11.95 -3.46
N LEU A 458 6.67 -13.11 -3.67
CA LEU A 458 6.09 -14.24 -4.39
C LEU A 458 5.87 -15.43 -3.43
N THR A 459 4.62 -15.74 -3.15
CA THR A 459 4.21 -16.70 -2.11
C THR A 459 3.71 -18.03 -2.66
N SER A 460 3.79 -18.29 -3.96
CA SER A 460 3.51 -19.59 -4.58
C SER A 460 4.06 -19.67 -6.00
N SER A 461 4.23 -20.91 -6.50
CA SER A 461 4.68 -21.15 -7.89
C SER A 461 3.69 -20.59 -8.93
N SER A 462 2.39 -20.64 -8.66
CA SER A 462 1.37 -20.08 -9.56
C SER A 462 1.45 -18.56 -9.64
N ILE A 463 1.65 -17.89 -8.49
CA ILE A 463 1.90 -16.44 -8.42
C ILE A 463 3.20 -16.10 -9.14
N ALA A 464 4.28 -16.87 -8.92
CA ALA A 464 5.57 -16.68 -9.58
C ALA A 464 5.46 -16.79 -11.10
N SER A 465 4.79 -17.82 -11.62
CA SER A 465 4.55 -17.97 -13.06
C SER A 465 3.74 -16.81 -13.65
N THR A 466 2.75 -16.30 -12.91
CA THR A 466 1.94 -15.16 -13.33
C THR A 466 2.76 -13.86 -13.31
N ALA A 467 3.61 -13.67 -12.29
CA ALA A 467 4.51 -12.52 -12.20
C ALA A 467 5.51 -12.51 -13.37
N VAL A 468 6.12 -13.64 -13.70
CA VAL A 468 7.03 -13.77 -14.86
C VAL A 468 6.31 -13.37 -16.16
N ARG A 469 5.08 -13.79 -16.35
CA ARG A 469 4.30 -13.45 -17.55
C ARG A 469 3.94 -11.97 -17.65
N LEU A 470 3.63 -11.33 -16.52
CA LEU A 470 3.11 -9.96 -16.50
C LEU A 470 4.18 -8.89 -16.30
N PHE A 471 5.30 -9.22 -15.64
CA PHE A 471 6.32 -8.28 -15.19
C PHE A 471 7.73 -8.66 -15.64
N SER A 472 7.90 -9.37 -16.77
CA SER A 472 9.21 -9.85 -17.23
C SER A 472 10.29 -8.77 -17.28
N ASP A 473 9.94 -7.56 -17.71
CA ASP A 473 10.88 -6.44 -17.79
C ASP A 473 11.22 -5.87 -16.41
N GLN A 474 10.21 -5.68 -15.57
CA GLN A 474 10.37 -5.15 -14.21
C GLN A 474 11.11 -6.13 -13.29
N LEU A 475 10.92 -7.44 -13.46
CA LEU A 475 11.64 -8.47 -12.69
C LEU A 475 13.15 -8.47 -12.89
N ARG A 476 13.65 -7.81 -13.94
CA ARG A 476 15.09 -7.59 -14.15
C ARG A 476 15.67 -6.54 -13.22
N THR A 477 14.86 -5.64 -12.72
CA THR A 477 15.25 -4.51 -11.87
C THR A 477 14.80 -4.68 -10.43
N TRP A 478 13.65 -5.34 -10.20
CA TRP A 478 13.14 -5.59 -8.86
C TRP A 478 13.89 -6.73 -8.17
N LYS A 479 14.08 -6.60 -6.86
CA LYS A 479 14.53 -7.70 -6.02
C LYS A 479 13.37 -8.68 -5.81
N ILE A 480 13.66 -9.97 -5.90
CA ILE A 480 12.64 -11.02 -5.85
C ILE A 480 12.73 -11.77 -4.53
N ALA A 481 11.66 -11.75 -3.74
CA ALA A 481 11.52 -12.53 -2.52
C ALA A 481 10.62 -13.75 -2.74
N SER A 482 11.16 -14.95 -2.49
CA SER A 482 10.48 -16.22 -2.66
C SER A 482 10.21 -16.90 -1.32
N ILE A 483 8.98 -17.39 -1.14
CA ILE A 483 8.56 -18.01 0.13
C ILE A 483 9.09 -19.44 0.30
N SER A 484 9.51 -20.13 -0.77
CA SER A 484 9.84 -21.54 -0.69
C SER A 484 10.72 -22.01 -1.84
N PRO A 485 11.46 -23.14 -1.66
CA PRO A 485 12.27 -23.75 -2.72
C PRO A 485 11.48 -24.08 -3.99
N VAL A 486 10.20 -24.47 -3.87
CA VAL A 486 9.34 -24.80 -5.02
C VAL A 486 9.03 -23.54 -5.85
N THR A 487 8.76 -22.43 -5.18
CA THR A 487 8.55 -21.12 -5.83
C THR A 487 9.85 -20.64 -6.49
N SER A 488 10.98 -20.76 -5.80
CA SER A 488 12.31 -20.42 -6.32
C SER A 488 12.70 -21.25 -7.54
N ALA A 489 12.41 -22.55 -7.52
CA ALA A 489 12.66 -23.42 -8.68
C ALA A 489 11.84 -23.01 -9.92
N THR A 490 10.62 -22.52 -9.73
CA THR A 490 9.79 -21.98 -10.81
C THR A 490 10.41 -20.70 -11.39
N LEU A 491 10.88 -19.80 -10.54
CA LEU A 491 11.54 -18.56 -10.94
C LEU A 491 12.87 -18.82 -11.68
N ARG A 492 13.73 -19.71 -11.13
CA ARG A 492 15.02 -20.07 -11.75
C ARG A 492 14.84 -20.68 -13.14
N ARG A 493 13.84 -21.57 -13.31
CA ARG A 493 13.50 -22.15 -14.64
C ARG A 493 13.05 -21.11 -15.65
N ALA A 494 12.46 -20.01 -15.19
CA ALA A 494 12.04 -18.89 -16.04
C ALA A 494 13.15 -17.85 -16.25
N GLY A 495 14.35 -18.04 -15.69
CA GLY A 495 15.47 -17.11 -15.83
C GLY A 495 15.48 -15.94 -14.84
N PHE A 496 14.67 -15.97 -13.78
CA PHE A 496 14.54 -14.94 -12.75
C PHE A 496 14.87 -15.51 -11.35
N PRO A 497 16.15 -15.75 -11.02
CA PRO A 497 16.51 -16.29 -9.72
C PRO A 497 16.08 -15.33 -8.60
N PRO A 498 15.53 -15.83 -7.48
CA PRO A 498 15.17 -14.96 -6.36
C PRO A 498 16.41 -14.33 -5.72
N THR A 499 16.27 -13.08 -5.26
CA THR A 499 17.27 -12.37 -4.47
C THR A 499 17.38 -12.96 -3.07
N VAL A 500 16.21 -13.30 -2.47
CA VAL A 500 16.14 -13.99 -1.18
C VAL A 500 15.09 -15.10 -1.23
N GLU A 501 15.34 -16.15 -0.44
CA GLU A 501 14.40 -17.24 -0.19
C GLU A 501 14.18 -17.34 1.33
N ALA A 502 12.94 -17.49 1.75
CA ALA A 502 12.62 -17.66 3.15
C ALA A 502 13.17 -18.99 3.70
N ALA A 503 13.72 -18.99 4.90
CA ALA A 503 14.24 -20.18 5.57
C ALA A 503 13.11 -21.21 5.85
N GLU A 504 11.92 -20.71 6.14
CA GLU A 504 10.69 -21.48 6.31
C GLU A 504 9.60 -20.89 5.42
N ALA A 505 8.65 -21.72 4.97
CA ALA A 505 7.56 -21.29 4.09
C ALA A 505 6.48 -20.50 4.86
N THR A 506 6.90 -19.46 5.59
CA THR A 506 6.04 -18.56 6.37
C THR A 506 6.24 -17.10 5.93
N THR A 507 5.20 -16.29 6.14
CA THR A 507 5.25 -14.84 5.86
C THR A 507 6.31 -14.14 6.71
N ALA A 508 6.42 -14.51 7.99
CA ALA A 508 7.40 -13.93 8.91
C ALA A 508 8.84 -14.20 8.46
N ALA A 509 9.18 -15.45 8.11
CA ALA A 509 10.51 -15.81 7.62
C ALA A 509 10.85 -15.13 6.28
N LEU A 510 9.84 -14.90 5.43
CA LEU A 510 10.02 -14.19 4.16
C LEU A 510 10.37 -12.72 4.40
N LEU A 511 9.66 -12.04 5.28
CA LEU A 511 9.95 -10.64 5.63
C LEU A 511 11.30 -10.50 6.34
N GLU A 512 11.65 -11.43 7.23
CA GLU A 512 12.96 -11.44 7.87
C GLU A 512 14.11 -11.61 6.84
N ALA A 513 13.93 -12.45 5.81
CA ALA A 513 14.91 -12.60 4.74
C ALA A 513 15.10 -11.28 3.96
N ILE A 514 14.01 -10.55 3.67
CA ILE A 514 14.07 -9.22 3.04
C ILE A 514 14.78 -8.24 3.97
N ALA A 515 14.38 -8.18 5.23
CA ALA A 515 14.94 -7.27 6.23
C ALA A 515 16.44 -7.51 6.46
N ALA A 516 16.87 -8.77 6.52
CA ALA A 516 18.26 -9.14 6.66
C ALA A 516 19.10 -8.72 5.44
N HIS A 517 18.53 -8.83 4.24
CA HIS A 517 19.17 -8.35 3.01
C HIS A 517 19.32 -6.82 3.03
N GLN A 518 18.29 -6.10 3.44
CA GLN A 518 18.33 -4.63 3.52
C GLN A 518 19.36 -4.15 4.55
N ARG A 519 19.44 -4.77 5.74
CA ARG A 519 20.47 -4.44 6.74
C ARG A 519 21.89 -4.59 6.20
N ARG A 520 22.16 -5.61 5.37
CA ARG A 520 23.48 -5.79 4.73
C ARG A 520 23.79 -4.65 3.76
N LEU A 521 22.84 -4.29 2.90
CA LEU A 521 23.05 -3.19 1.95
C LEU A 521 23.38 -1.87 2.66
N VAL A 522 22.65 -1.54 3.72
CA VAL A 522 22.90 -0.31 4.51
C VAL A 522 24.27 -0.36 5.21
N ALA A 523 24.70 -1.53 5.67
CA ALA A 523 26.03 -1.69 6.29
C ALA A 523 27.14 -1.48 5.26
N ASP A 524 27.03 -2.08 4.08
CA ASP A 524 28.01 -1.96 2.98
C ASP A 524 28.12 -0.52 2.47
N GLU A 525 26.99 0.20 2.32
CA GLU A 525 26.99 1.63 1.96
C GLU A 525 27.63 2.50 3.05
N GLY A 526 27.40 2.17 4.32
CA GLY A 526 28.01 2.86 5.46
C GLY A 526 29.52 2.70 5.52
N GLU A 527 30.06 1.54 5.13
CA GLU A 527 31.51 1.27 5.06
C GLU A 527 32.16 1.97 3.85
N ALA A 528 31.51 1.93 2.68
CA ALA A 528 31.98 2.64 1.49
C ALA A 528 32.07 4.15 1.72
N ASN A 529 31.08 4.75 2.38
CA ASN A 529 31.03 6.17 2.68
C ASN A 529 32.08 6.58 3.75
N ARG A 530 32.43 5.69 4.68
CA ARG A 530 33.53 5.90 5.64
C ARG A 530 34.88 5.82 4.98
N SER A 531 35.10 4.89 4.06
CA SER A 531 36.33 4.75 3.27
C SER A 531 36.59 5.98 2.41
N ASP A 532 35.58 6.52 1.74
CA ASP A 532 35.73 7.73 0.91
C ASP A 532 35.97 8.99 1.74
N ARG A 533 35.34 9.12 2.91
CA ARG A 533 35.68 10.22 3.85
C ARG A 533 37.07 10.11 4.42
N GLY A 534 37.57 8.90 4.68
CA GLY A 534 38.93 8.64 5.10
C GLY A 534 39.98 9.04 4.04
N LYS A 535 39.70 8.72 2.76
CA LYS A 535 40.55 9.13 1.63
C LYS A 535 40.53 10.62 1.38
N ALA A 536 39.38 11.29 1.51
CA ALA A 536 39.25 12.74 1.38
C ALA A 536 39.95 13.51 2.52
N ALA A 537 39.95 12.95 3.74
CA ALA A 537 40.67 13.53 4.87
C ALA A 537 42.20 13.38 4.75
N ALA A 538 42.67 12.26 4.19
CA ALA A 538 44.09 12.00 3.94
C ALA A 538 44.68 12.82 2.77
N ALA A 539 43.82 13.33 1.87
CA ALA A 539 44.23 14.12 0.70
C ALA A 539 44.31 15.65 0.97
N ARG A 540 44.05 16.13 2.21
CA ARG A 540 44.29 17.54 2.56
C ARG A 540 45.78 17.77 2.74
N PRO A 541 46.41 18.71 1.99
CA PRO A 541 47.78 19.08 2.21
C PRO A 541 47.95 19.73 3.61
N PRO A 542 49.09 19.55 4.28
CA PRO A 542 49.34 20.18 5.56
C PRO A 542 49.22 21.70 5.41
N GLU A 543 48.43 22.33 6.25
CA GLU A 543 48.39 23.79 6.34
C GLU A 543 49.78 24.29 6.64
N SER A 544 50.37 25.03 5.69
CA SER A 544 51.66 25.71 5.88
C SER A 544 51.48 26.78 6.96
N GLY A 545 51.93 26.48 8.17
CA GLY A 545 52.05 27.45 9.24
C GLY A 545 53.01 28.57 8.80
N THR A 546 52.44 29.74 8.62
CA THR A 546 53.21 30.99 8.62
C THR A 546 53.03 31.62 9.98
N GLY A 547 54.19 31.78 10.66
CA GLY A 547 54.36 32.35 11.98
C GLY A 547 53.95 33.82 12.13
#